data_5a89c435d5acba90842ee7892ed4087c
#
_entry.id   5a89c435d5acba90842ee7892ed4087c
#
_cell.length_a   1.000
_cell.length_b   1.000
_cell.length_c   1.000
_cell.angle_alpha   90.00
_cell.angle_beta   90.00
_cell.angle_gamma   90.00
#
_symmetry.space_group_name_H-M   'P 1'
#
loop_
_entity.id
_entity.type
_entity.pdbx_description
1 polymer ?
#
loop_
_entity_poly.entity_id
_entity_poly.type
_entity_poly.pdbx_seq_one_letter_code
_entity_poly.pdbx_strand_id
1 'polypeptide(L)'
;PRPGMHRRGTEVSVVLDLMIHDLDLVLTMVGAPVERVDAVGIPVLSKTEDIANVRIKFTNGAVANVTASRVSSDPMRKFRVFQTDSYISMDYANHTGKIYRRGLIGVSKKQVDLCEKNALAAELENFIACVAETKANGGTVVNPRVSGQDGLNALALAVRITDEISAYNNKYGLYNLRKL
;
A
#
# COMPACT_ATOMS: atom_id res chain seq x y z
N PRO A 1 -0.90 15.61 -28.61
CA PRO A 1 -1.31 14.52 -27.74
C PRO A 1 -0.13 13.58 -27.59
N ARG A 2 0.41 13.44 -26.37
CA ARG A 2 1.46 12.46 -26.10
C ARG A 2 0.84 11.06 -26.16
N PRO A 3 1.37 10.11 -26.97
CA PRO A 3 0.91 8.75 -26.97
C PRO A 3 1.37 8.09 -25.67
N GLY A 4 0.45 7.50 -24.88
CA GLY A 4 0.82 6.61 -23.79
C GLY A 4 0.17 6.87 -22.43
N MET A 5 -0.67 7.87 -22.29
CA MET A 5 -1.42 8.03 -21.04
C MET A 5 -2.61 7.09 -21.04
N HIS A 6 -2.44 5.91 -20.45
CA HIS A 6 -3.52 4.95 -20.29
C HIS A 6 -4.65 5.57 -19.46
N ARG A 7 -5.82 5.79 -20.10
CA ARG A 7 -7.07 6.22 -19.46
C ARG A 7 -7.67 5.15 -18.50
N ARG A 8 -7.03 4.00 -18.35
CA ARG A 8 -7.45 2.96 -17.40
C ARG A 8 -7.20 3.45 -15.97
N GLY A 9 -8.22 3.29 -15.12
CA GLY A 9 -8.12 3.62 -13.68
C GLY A 9 -8.42 5.09 -13.33
N THR A 10 -8.67 5.99 -14.30
CA THR A 10 -8.96 7.41 -14.01
C THR A 10 -10.36 7.65 -13.43
N GLU A 11 -11.21 6.64 -13.40
CA GLU A 11 -12.57 6.69 -12.81
C GLU A 11 -12.56 6.45 -11.30
N VAL A 12 -11.48 5.87 -10.77
CA VAL A 12 -11.31 5.52 -9.37
C VAL A 12 -10.13 6.31 -8.79
N SER A 13 -10.20 6.70 -7.51
CA SER A 13 -9.10 7.42 -6.85
C SER A 13 -7.82 6.58 -6.80
N VAL A 14 -6.65 7.23 -6.81
CA VAL A 14 -5.36 6.56 -6.66
C VAL A 14 -5.26 5.77 -5.34
N VAL A 15 -6.06 6.16 -4.34
CA VAL A 15 -6.13 5.47 -3.04
C VAL A 15 -6.75 4.09 -3.21
N LEU A 16 -7.88 4.00 -3.91
CA LEU A 16 -8.61 2.74 -4.13
C LEU A 16 -7.99 1.87 -5.21
N ASP A 17 -7.23 2.46 -6.15
CA ASP A 17 -6.62 1.73 -7.27
C ASP A 17 -5.19 1.23 -6.97
N LEU A 18 -4.35 2.08 -6.38
CA LEU A 18 -2.93 1.78 -6.15
C LEU A 18 -2.57 1.66 -4.66
N MET A 19 -2.97 2.65 -3.85
CA MET A 19 -2.56 2.70 -2.44
C MET A 19 -3.12 1.55 -1.62
N ILE A 20 -4.29 1.02 -1.96
CA ILE A 20 -4.94 -0.09 -1.24
C ILE A 20 -4.02 -1.30 -1.04
N HIS A 21 -3.16 -1.60 -2.02
CA HIS A 21 -2.18 -2.69 -1.90
C HIS A 21 -1.09 -2.40 -0.86
N ASP A 22 -0.67 -1.14 -0.74
CA ASP A 22 0.29 -0.73 0.28
C ASP A 22 -0.37 -0.66 1.66
N LEU A 23 -1.66 -0.31 1.73
CA LEU A 23 -2.43 -0.30 2.97
C LEU A 23 -2.61 -1.72 3.54
N ASP A 24 -2.92 -2.71 2.70
CA ASP A 24 -2.98 -4.12 3.10
C ASP A 24 -1.66 -4.59 3.70
N LEU A 25 -0.55 -4.30 3.03
CA LEU A 25 0.79 -4.64 3.51
C LEU A 25 1.10 -3.96 4.86
N VAL A 26 0.77 -2.68 5.01
CA VAL A 26 0.99 -1.91 6.24
C VAL A 26 0.15 -2.46 7.38
N LEU A 27 -1.14 -2.74 7.17
CA LEU A 27 -2.03 -3.32 8.18
C LEU A 27 -1.52 -4.67 8.66
N THR A 28 -1.12 -5.55 7.73
CA THR A 28 -0.56 -6.86 8.02
C THR A 28 0.73 -6.77 8.84
N MET A 29 1.64 -5.85 8.48
CA MET A 29 2.93 -5.70 9.16
C MET A 29 2.83 -5.07 10.54
N VAL A 30 1.94 -4.10 10.72
CA VAL A 30 1.79 -3.39 12.00
C VAL A 30 0.95 -4.19 12.99
N GLY A 31 -0.09 -4.89 12.52
CA GLY A 31 -0.93 -5.77 13.34
C GLY A 31 -1.65 -5.06 14.49
N ALA A 32 -1.94 -3.77 14.37
CA ALA A 32 -2.62 -2.98 15.40
C ALA A 32 -3.73 -2.10 14.79
N PRO A 33 -4.76 -1.73 15.57
CA PRO A 33 -5.81 -0.84 15.09
C PRO A 33 -5.29 0.55 14.69
N VAL A 34 -5.90 1.12 13.66
CA VAL A 34 -5.63 2.49 13.23
C VAL A 34 -6.27 3.47 14.19
N GLU A 35 -5.46 4.30 14.83
CA GLU A 35 -5.88 5.38 15.73
C GLU A 35 -6.30 6.62 14.94
N ARG A 36 -5.41 7.11 14.07
CA ARG A 36 -5.60 8.37 13.33
C ARG A 36 -5.08 8.26 11.90
N VAL A 37 -5.77 8.95 11.01
CA VAL A 37 -5.38 9.16 9.61
C VAL A 37 -5.31 10.67 9.36
N ASP A 38 -4.20 11.13 8.78
CA ASP A 38 -4.05 12.46 8.22
C ASP A 38 -3.76 12.28 6.71
N ALA A 39 -4.63 12.76 5.84
CA ALA A 39 -4.55 12.49 4.41
C ALA A 39 -4.76 13.75 3.57
N VAL A 40 -3.97 13.87 2.51
CA VAL A 40 -4.13 14.89 1.47
C VAL A 40 -4.02 14.23 0.10
N GLY A 41 -4.82 14.68 -0.85
CA GLY A 41 -4.79 14.17 -2.22
C GLY A 41 -5.31 15.22 -3.21
N ILE A 42 -4.77 15.20 -4.42
CA ILE A 42 -5.06 16.20 -5.43
C ILE A 42 -5.42 15.52 -6.74
N PRO A 43 -6.51 15.95 -7.39
CA PRO A 43 -6.84 15.57 -8.74
C PRO A 43 -6.00 16.41 -9.72
N VAL A 44 -5.13 15.78 -10.49
CA VAL A 44 -4.27 16.45 -11.48
C VAL A 44 -4.81 16.23 -12.91
N LEU A 45 -5.14 15.00 -13.24
CA LEU A 45 -5.55 14.57 -14.59
C LEU A 45 -6.99 14.07 -14.62
N SER A 46 -7.44 13.41 -13.53
CA SER A 46 -8.77 12.82 -13.42
C SER A 46 -9.71 13.68 -12.56
N LYS A 47 -10.93 13.22 -12.32
CA LYS A 47 -11.89 13.89 -11.42
C LYS A 47 -11.67 13.50 -9.96
N THR A 48 -10.97 12.41 -9.72
CA THR A 48 -10.59 11.89 -8.42
C THR A 48 -9.11 12.15 -8.15
N GLU A 49 -8.60 11.82 -6.98
CA GLU A 49 -7.20 12.02 -6.62
C GLU A 49 -6.27 11.18 -7.52
N ASP A 50 -5.30 11.83 -8.14
CA ASP A 50 -4.25 11.23 -8.96
C ASP A 50 -2.93 11.09 -8.18
N ILE A 51 -2.82 11.83 -7.07
CA ILE A 51 -1.74 11.74 -6.10
C ILE A 51 -2.33 11.86 -4.69
N ALA A 52 -1.86 11.02 -3.78
CA ALA A 52 -2.24 11.07 -2.37
C ALA A 52 -1.05 10.80 -1.46
N ASN A 53 -1.00 11.54 -0.35
CA ASN A 53 -0.05 11.37 0.75
C ASN A 53 -0.85 11.15 2.04
N VAL A 54 -0.53 10.09 2.74
CA VAL A 54 -1.26 9.66 3.92
C VAL A 54 -0.30 9.35 5.06
N ARG A 55 -0.61 9.87 6.24
CA ARG A 55 0.04 9.50 7.50
C ARG A 55 -0.95 8.76 8.38
N ILE A 56 -0.61 7.54 8.75
CA ILE A 56 -1.43 6.65 9.57
C ILE A 56 -0.72 6.45 10.91
N LYS A 57 -1.42 6.69 12.01
CA LYS A 57 -0.98 6.35 13.36
C LYS A 57 -1.76 5.14 13.86
N PHE A 58 -1.06 4.26 14.55
CA PHE A 58 -1.61 3.03 15.12
C PHE A 58 -1.60 3.10 16.65
N THR A 59 -2.50 2.36 17.29
CA THR A 59 -2.67 2.34 18.76
C THR A 59 -1.44 1.81 19.50
N ASN A 60 -0.57 1.04 18.82
CA ASN A 60 0.70 0.56 19.38
C ASN A 60 1.87 1.55 19.22
N GLY A 61 1.59 2.77 18.73
CA GLY A 61 2.58 3.83 18.51
C GLY A 61 3.30 3.76 17.15
N ALA A 62 3.06 2.74 16.34
CA ALA A 62 3.60 2.70 14.98
C ALA A 62 3.01 3.82 14.11
N VAL A 63 3.81 4.27 13.15
CA VAL A 63 3.41 5.29 12.17
C VAL A 63 3.80 4.84 10.78
N ALA A 64 2.86 4.89 9.84
CA ALA A 64 3.12 4.69 8.43
C ALA A 64 2.90 5.99 7.65
N ASN A 65 3.79 6.26 6.67
CA ASN A 65 3.58 7.28 5.66
C ASN A 65 3.49 6.58 4.32
N VAL A 66 2.37 6.75 3.63
CA VAL A 66 2.08 6.11 2.36
C VAL A 66 1.85 7.17 1.29
N THR A 67 2.49 6.99 0.15
CA THR A 67 2.33 7.89 -1.00
C THR A 67 2.00 7.06 -2.24
N ALA A 68 0.94 7.42 -2.94
CA ALA A 68 0.61 6.86 -4.23
C ALA A 68 0.43 7.98 -5.26
N SER A 69 0.92 7.74 -6.47
CA SER A 69 0.81 8.69 -7.59
C SER A 69 0.69 7.93 -8.90
N ARG A 70 -0.27 8.35 -9.74
CA ARG A 70 -0.38 7.90 -11.13
C ARG A 70 0.15 8.91 -12.13
N VAL A 71 0.60 10.08 -11.64
CA VAL A 71 1.13 11.17 -12.48
C VAL A 71 2.64 11.21 -12.54
N SER A 72 3.32 10.41 -11.73
CA SER A 72 4.78 10.33 -11.72
C SER A 72 5.30 9.68 -13.01
N SER A 73 6.31 10.30 -13.63
CA SER A 73 6.95 9.78 -14.85
C SER A 73 7.73 8.50 -14.62
N ASP A 74 8.32 8.39 -13.43
CA ASP A 74 9.17 7.25 -13.05
C ASP A 74 8.40 6.31 -12.11
N PRO A 75 8.18 5.05 -12.50
CA PRO A 75 7.56 4.07 -11.64
C PRO A 75 8.49 3.79 -10.45
N MET A 76 8.00 4.08 -9.24
CA MET A 76 8.71 3.83 -8.01
C MET A 76 7.87 2.94 -7.10
N ARG A 77 8.44 1.83 -6.64
CA ARG A 77 7.78 0.91 -5.73
C ARG A 77 8.73 0.54 -4.60
N LYS A 78 8.78 1.41 -3.57
CA LYS A 78 9.71 1.29 -2.44
C LYS A 78 8.97 1.16 -1.13
N PHE A 79 9.43 0.24 -0.31
CA PHE A 79 8.96 0.03 1.05
C PHE A 79 10.11 0.15 2.04
N ARG A 80 9.91 0.92 3.12
CA ARG A 80 10.94 1.18 4.13
C ARG A 80 10.38 0.99 5.53
N VAL A 81 11.10 0.26 6.36
CA VAL A 81 10.77 0.06 7.78
C VAL A 81 11.90 0.58 8.64
N PHE A 82 11.53 1.36 9.64
CA PHE A 82 12.45 1.91 10.64
C PHE A 82 12.08 1.32 12.00
N GLN A 83 13.05 0.69 12.65
CA GLN A 83 12.94 0.17 14.00
C GLN A 83 14.09 0.75 14.83
N THR A 84 14.06 0.55 16.16
CA THR A 84 15.05 1.11 17.07
C THR A 84 16.49 0.65 16.79
N ASP A 85 16.63 -0.54 16.23
CA ASP A 85 17.92 -1.21 15.99
C ASP A 85 18.13 -1.60 14.51
N SER A 86 17.13 -1.40 13.66
CA SER A 86 17.19 -1.82 12.27
C SER A 86 16.49 -0.88 11.30
N TYR A 87 17.01 -0.85 10.08
CA TYR A 87 16.40 -0.19 8.93
C TYR A 87 16.35 -1.17 7.77
N ILE A 88 15.15 -1.35 7.23
CA ILE A 88 14.90 -2.19 6.07
C ILE A 88 14.45 -1.30 4.92
N SER A 89 15.06 -1.47 3.76
CA SER A 89 14.68 -0.78 2.52
C SER A 89 14.51 -1.81 1.41
N MET A 90 13.33 -1.90 0.85
CA MET A 90 13.00 -2.78 -0.27
C MET A 90 12.63 -1.92 -1.49
N ASP A 91 13.15 -2.30 -2.64
CA ASP A 91 12.84 -1.71 -3.94
C ASP A 91 12.29 -2.82 -4.83
N TYR A 92 10.97 -2.83 -4.96
CA TYR A 92 10.28 -3.86 -5.74
C TYR A 92 10.43 -3.65 -7.25
N ALA A 93 10.72 -2.42 -7.70
CA ALA A 93 10.96 -2.14 -9.11
C ALA A 93 12.30 -2.71 -9.59
N ASN A 94 13.30 -2.74 -8.69
CA ASN A 94 14.65 -3.26 -8.96
C ASN A 94 14.93 -4.61 -8.31
N HIS A 95 13.93 -5.24 -7.69
CA HIS A 95 14.05 -6.53 -6.98
C HIS A 95 15.19 -6.59 -5.97
N THR A 96 15.49 -5.48 -5.29
CA THR A 96 16.59 -5.39 -4.32
C THR A 96 16.11 -4.99 -2.93
N GLY A 97 16.76 -5.55 -1.92
CA GLY A 97 16.53 -5.21 -0.52
C GLY A 97 17.84 -4.93 0.21
N LYS A 98 17.79 -4.04 1.19
CA LYS A 98 18.90 -3.74 2.09
C LYS A 98 18.40 -3.74 3.52
N ILE A 99 19.11 -4.45 4.38
CA ILE A 99 18.85 -4.50 5.82
C ILE A 99 20.07 -3.95 6.53
N TYR A 100 19.87 -2.94 7.35
CA TYR A 100 20.89 -2.37 8.21
C TYR A 100 20.52 -2.69 9.66
N ARG A 101 21.45 -3.22 10.45
CA ARG A 101 21.24 -3.53 11.86
C ARG A 101 22.35 -2.92 12.71
N ARG A 102 21.97 -2.33 13.83
CA ARG A 102 22.92 -1.87 14.85
C ARG A 102 23.46 -3.10 15.56
N GLY A 103 24.79 -3.27 15.54
CA GLY A 103 25.52 -4.28 16.28
C GLY A 103 26.23 -3.68 17.49
N LEU A 104 26.95 -4.52 18.24
CA LEU A 104 27.82 -4.09 19.35
C LEU A 104 28.96 -3.18 18.87
N ILE A 105 29.46 -3.42 17.66
CA ILE A 105 30.55 -2.66 17.03
C ILE A 105 30.05 -2.18 15.66
N GLY A 106 29.33 -1.04 15.63
CA GLY A 106 28.92 -0.38 14.39
C GLY A 106 27.60 -0.91 13.77
N VAL A 107 27.41 -0.66 12.48
CA VAL A 107 26.22 -1.02 11.71
C VAL A 107 26.56 -2.09 10.69
N SER A 108 25.93 -3.24 10.77
CA SER A 108 26.00 -4.27 9.73
C SER A 108 25.03 -3.95 8.58
N LYS A 109 25.44 -4.28 7.36
CA LYS A 109 24.64 -4.14 6.15
C LYS A 109 24.53 -5.51 5.47
N LYS A 110 23.29 -5.94 5.21
CA LYS A 110 23.00 -7.13 4.42
C LYS A 110 22.20 -6.73 3.19
N GLN A 111 22.63 -7.16 2.02
CA GLN A 111 21.84 -7.07 0.79
C GLN A 111 20.99 -8.34 0.67
N VAL A 112 19.75 -8.18 0.17
CA VAL A 112 18.81 -9.28 -0.08
C VAL A 112 18.29 -9.08 -1.49
N ASP A 113 18.43 -10.10 -2.31
CA ASP A 113 17.80 -10.13 -3.63
C ASP A 113 16.35 -10.57 -3.46
N LEU A 114 15.43 -9.73 -3.91
CA LEU A 114 14.01 -10.05 -3.89
C LEU A 114 13.70 -10.95 -5.08
N CYS A 115 13.06 -12.08 -4.80
CA CYS A 115 12.71 -13.03 -5.85
C CYS A 115 11.71 -12.40 -6.82
N GLU A 116 12.02 -12.46 -8.11
CA GLU A 116 11.12 -12.06 -9.18
C GLU A 116 10.02 -13.13 -9.34
N LYS A 117 8.95 -13.01 -8.56
CA LYS A 117 7.78 -13.87 -8.67
C LYS A 117 6.61 -13.07 -9.22
N ASN A 118 5.84 -13.72 -10.11
CA ASN A 118 4.56 -13.17 -10.53
C ASN A 118 3.60 -13.20 -9.32
N ALA A 119 3.27 -12.02 -8.78
CA ALA A 119 2.44 -11.89 -7.59
C ALA A 119 1.04 -12.51 -7.79
N LEU A 120 0.43 -12.32 -8.96
CA LEU A 120 -0.88 -12.88 -9.28
C LEU A 120 -0.83 -14.42 -9.34
N ALA A 121 0.21 -14.98 -9.95
CA ALA A 121 0.37 -16.44 -9.98
C ALA A 121 0.53 -17.01 -8.57
N ALA A 122 1.35 -16.36 -7.71
CA ALA A 122 1.54 -16.79 -6.33
C ALA A 122 0.25 -16.69 -5.47
N GLU A 123 -0.58 -15.70 -5.72
CA GLU A 123 -1.89 -15.55 -5.08
C GLU A 123 -2.84 -16.69 -5.49
N LEU A 124 -2.97 -16.95 -6.79
CA LEU A 124 -3.81 -18.03 -7.31
C LEU A 124 -3.35 -19.40 -6.84
N GLU A 125 -2.04 -19.68 -6.85
CA GLU A 125 -1.45 -20.93 -6.34
C GLU A 125 -1.80 -21.12 -4.85
N ASN A 126 -1.65 -20.09 -4.04
CA ASN A 126 -2.01 -20.15 -2.62
C ASN A 126 -3.50 -20.42 -2.42
N PHE A 127 -4.37 -19.73 -3.15
CA PHE A 127 -5.82 -19.95 -3.07
C PHE A 127 -6.21 -21.38 -3.47
N ILE A 128 -5.69 -21.88 -4.58
CA ILE A 128 -5.96 -23.26 -5.04
C ILE A 128 -5.47 -24.28 -4.00
N ALA A 129 -4.29 -24.07 -3.41
CA ALA A 129 -3.76 -24.94 -2.37
C ALA A 129 -4.70 -24.99 -1.14
N CYS A 130 -5.20 -23.84 -0.68
CA CYS A 130 -6.15 -23.77 0.44
C CYS A 130 -7.47 -24.49 0.14
N VAL A 131 -7.98 -24.37 -1.10
CA VAL A 131 -9.20 -25.08 -1.52
C VAL A 131 -8.98 -26.61 -1.53
N ALA A 132 -7.83 -27.07 -2.05
CA ALA A 132 -7.48 -28.49 -2.08
C ALA A 132 -7.34 -29.07 -0.66
N GLU A 133 -6.66 -28.35 0.23
CA GLU A 133 -6.47 -28.75 1.63
C GLU A 133 -7.80 -28.76 2.39
N THR A 134 -8.67 -27.76 2.20
CA THR A 134 -10.02 -27.73 2.78
C THR A 134 -10.82 -28.98 2.39
N LYS A 135 -10.73 -29.41 1.13
CA LYS A 135 -11.40 -30.66 0.66
C LYS A 135 -10.79 -31.90 1.32
N ALA A 136 -9.46 -31.96 1.42
CA ALA A 136 -8.76 -33.10 2.03
C ALA A 136 -9.05 -33.23 3.54
N ASN A 137 -9.26 -32.13 4.22
CA ASN A 137 -9.56 -32.06 5.67
C ASN A 137 -11.06 -32.21 6.00
N GLY A 138 -11.84 -32.81 5.11
CA GLY A 138 -13.28 -33.04 5.37
C GLY A 138 -14.12 -31.76 5.41
N GLY A 139 -13.67 -30.68 4.75
CA GLY A 139 -14.40 -29.40 4.68
C GLY A 139 -14.00 -28.39 5.75
N THR A 140 -13.03 -28.68 6.62
CA THR A 140 -12.48 -27.69 7.54
C THR A 140 -11.75 -26.60 6.75
N VAL A 141 -12.24 -25.36 6.84
CA VAL A 141 -11.75 -24.24 6.01
C VAL A 141 -10.30 -23.92 6.35
N VAL A 142 -9.46 -23.92 5.31
CA VAL A 142 -8.08 -23.43 5.35
C VAL A 142 -8.06 -22.02 4.75
N ASN A 143 -7.64 -21.04 5.54
CA ASN A 143 -7.60 -19.66 5.07
C ASN A 143 -6.37 -19.41 4.18
N PRO A 144 -6.54 -18.65 3.09
CA PRO A 144 -5.41 -18.17 2.30
C PRO A 144 -4.55 -17.18 3.11
N ARG A 145 -3.33 -16.95 2.66
CA ARG A 145 -2.37 -16.02 3.31
C ARG A 145 -2.94 -14.61 3.45
N VAL A 146 -3.72 -14.15 2.47
CA VAL A 146 -4.51 -12.92 2.53
C VAL A 146 -5.97 -13.34 2.47
N SER A 147 -6.70 -13.09 3.53
CA SER A 147 -8.10 -13.46 3.68
C SER A 147 -9.04 -12.37 3.14
N GLY A 148 -10.32 -12.71 2.96
CA GLY A 148 -11.34 -11.71 2.64
C GLY A 148 -11.49 -10.64 3.73
N GLN A 149 -11.19 -10.97 5.00
CA GLN A 149 -11.19 -9.99 6.09
C GLN A 149 -10.05 -8.99 5.96
N ASP A 150 -8.85 -9.43 5.52
CA ASP A 150 -7.72 -8.54 5.28
C ASP A 150 -8.06 -7.56 4.14
N GLY A 151 -8.65 -8.05 3.06
CA GLY A 151 -9.16 -7.21 1.96
C GLY A 151 -10.22 -6.21 2.41
N LEU A 152 -11.15 -6.63 3.26
CA LEU A 152 -12.16 -5.74 3.85
C LEU A 152 -11.52 -4.64 4.72
N ASN A 153 -10.54 -4.99 5.54
CA ASN A 153 -9.82 -4.04 6.38
C ASN A 153 -9.05 -3.00 5.55
N ALA A 154 -8.37 -3.45 4.48
CA ALA A 154 -7.66 -2.57 3.56
C ALA A 154 -8.63 -1.62 2.84
N LEU A 155 -9.78 -2.14 2.36
CA LEU A 155 -10.82 -1.34 1.71
C LEU A 155 -11.43 -0.31 2.68
N ALA A 156 -11.76 -0.72 3.90
CA ALA A 156 -12.32 0.19 4.91
C ALA A 156 -11.35 1.35 5.23
N LEU A 157 -10.05 1.06 5.33
CA LEU A 157 -9.03 2.09 5.52
C LEU A 157 -8.90 3.00 4.29
N ALA A 158 -8.95 2.44 3.08
CA ALA A 158 -8.89 3.21 1.84
C ALA A 158 -10.09 4.17 1.71
N VAL A 159 -11.31 3.71 2.03
CA VAL A 159 -12.51 4.56 2.07
C VAL A 159 -12.35 5.68 3.09
N ARG A 160 -11.93 5.37 4.33
CA ARG A 160 -11.68 6.39 5.36
C ARG A 160 -10.67 7.44 4.88
N ILE A 161 -9.59 7.04 4.21
CA ILE A 161 -8.60 7.95 3.62
C ILE A 161 -9.23 8.85 2.55
N THR A 162 -10.06 8.29 1.68
CA THR A 162 -10.74 9.04 0.62
C THR A 162 -11.71 10.08 1.23
N ASP A 163 -12.42 9.74 2.30
CA ASP A 163 -13.31 10.65 3.01
C ASP A 163 -12.52 11.80 3.65
N GLU A 164 -11.38 11.52 4.30
CA GLU A 164 -10.48 12.54 4.88
C GLU A 164 -9.95 13.50 3.80
N ILE A 165 -9.52 12.97 2.64
CA ILE A 165 -9.07 13.80 1.51
C ILE A 165 -10.22 14.69 1.00
N SER A 166 -11.40 14.12 0.86
CA SER A 166 -12.59 14.86 0.41
C SER A 166 -12.96 15.98 1.37
N ALA A 167 -12.94 15.71 2.68
CA ALA A 167 -13.21 16.70 3.71
C ALA A 167 -12.16 17.83 3.67
N TYR A 168 -10.88 17.50 3.54
CA TYR A 168 -9.79 18.45 3.39
C TYR A 168 -9.97 19.34 2.15
N ASN A 169 -10.18 18.71 0.99
CA ASN A 169 -10.32 19.41 -0.29
C ASN A 169 -11.53 20.35 -0.30
N ASN A 170 -12.67 19.94 0.28
CA ASN A 170 -13.87 20.76 0.42
C ASN A 170 -13.60 21.96 1.34
N LYS A 171 -12.96 21.74 2.50
CA LYS A 171 -12.63 22.79 3.46
C LYS A 171 -11.77 23.91 2.86
N TYR A 172 -10.82 23.54 2.00
CA TYR A 172 -9.88 24.48 1.39
C TYR A 172 -10.22 24.84 -0.07
N GLY A 173 -11.33 24.37 -0.60
CA GLY A 173 -11.82 24.70 -1.96
C GLY A 173 -10.93 24.17 -3.08
N LEU A 174 -10.13 23.12 -2.84
CA LEU A 174 -9.12 22.64 -3.79
C LEU A 174 -9.71 22.05 -5.07
N TYR A 175 -10.94 21.54 -5.04
CA TYR A 175 -11.64 21.09 -6.23
C TYR A 175 -12.03 22.23 -7.19
N ASN A 176 -12.07 23.46 -6.72
CA ASN A 176 -12.47 24.64 -7.50
C ASN A 176 -11.28 25.28 -8.23
N LEU A 177 -10.04 24.93 -7.91
CA LEU A 177 -8.83 25.50 -8.52
C LEU A 177 -8.65 25.09 -10.00
N ARG A 178 -9.45 24.17 -10.52
CA ARG A 178 -9.43 23.75 -11.94
C ARG A 178 -10.07 24.76 -12.91
N LYS A 179 -10.58 25.89 -12.43
CA LYS A 179 -11.21 26.92 -13.26
C LYS A 179 -10.26 28.06 -13.65
N LEU A 180 -8.98 27.95 -13.29
CA LEU A 180 -7.90 28.80 -13.75
C LEU A 180 -7.07 28.10 -14.82
#